data_8d6fc51e64a9d7d239b0b4a8ff99bffe
#
_entry.id   8d6fc51e64a9d7d239b0b4a8ff99bffe
#
_cell.length_a   1.000
_cell.length_b   1.000
_cell.length_c   1.000
_cell.angle_alpha   90.00
_cell.angle_beta   90.00
_cell.angle_gamma   90.00
#
_symmetry.space_group_name_H-M   'P 1'
#
loop_
_entity.id
_entity.type
_entity.pdbx_description
1 polymer ?
#
loop_
_entity_poly.entity_id
_entity_poly.type
_entity_poly.pdbx_seq_one_letter_code
_entity_poly.pdbx_strand_id
1 'polypeptide(L)'
;MKKALTGITVMLILISASSLYAQQGGGQGRMDPAALKQKLIDSVHLSSVQADSIVAINQEFGPKRREIAMDQSLSQDDKRAKMGEINQQRNKRIQAVLGDDLFKKYQEWEERNRPQRGGGMRGGNQ
;
A
#
# COMPACT_ATOMS: atom_id res chain seq x y z
N MET A 1 -61.75 -9.58 -26.83
CA MET A 1 -60.39 -10.02 -26.35
C MET A 1 -59.40 -8.98 -26.86
N LYS A 2 -58.99 -8.09 -25.99
CA LYS A 2 -58.05 -7.02 -26.32
C LYS A 2 -56.74 -7.32 -25.64
N LYS A 3 -55.70 -7.68 -26.41
CA LYS A 3 -54.36 -7.87 -25.92
C LYS A 3 -53.67 -6.52 -25.90
N ALA A 4 -53.44 -5.98 -24.73
CA ALA A 4 -52.63 -4.80 -24.54
C ALA A 4 -51.12 -5.20 -24.60
N LEU A 5 -50.45 -4.72 -25.62
CA LEU A 5 -48.97 -4.75 -25.67
C LEU A 5 -48.45 -3.58 -24.85
N THR A 6 -47.92 -3.89 -23.69
CA THR A 6 -47.18 -2.90 -22.90
C THR A 6 -45.75 -2.92 -23.36
N GLY A 7 -45.37 -1.89 -24.10
CA GLY A 7 -43.98 -1.66 -24.51
C GLY A 7 -43.12 -1.30 -23.30
N ILE A 8 -42.15 -2.15 -22.99
CA ILE A 8 -41.11 -1.85 -22.01
C ILE A 8 -40.04 -1.05 -22.74
N THR A 9 -40.07 0.26 -22.53
CA THR A 9 -38.99 1.14 -22.95
C THR A 9 -37.80 0.91 -22.00
N VAL A 10 -36.81 0.16 -22.46
CA VAL A 10 -35.53 0.03 -21.77
C VAL A 10 -34.74 1.32 -21.99
N MET A 11 -34.75 2.16 -20.99
CA MET A 11 -33.93 3.37 -20.94
C MET A 11 -32.52 2.97 -20.56
N LEU A 12 -31.65 2.86 -21.57
CA LEU A 12 -30.21 2.68 -21.38
C LEU A 12 -29.63 3.97 -20.78
N ILE A 13 -29.47 3.99 -19.46
CA ILE A 13 -28.69 5.03 -18.79
C ILE A 13 -27.22 4.69 -18.97
N LEU A 14 -26.60 5.34 -19.94
CA LEU A 14 -25.15 5.41 -20.05
C LEU A 14 -24.62 6.24 -18.89
N ILE A 15 -24.29 5.56 -17.80
CA ILE A 15 -23.50 6.16 -16.72
C ILE A 15 -22.07 6.24 -17.26
N SER A 16 -21.73 7.38 -17.83
CA SER A 16 -20.35 7.76 -18.08
C SER A 16 -19.68 7.98 -16.73
N ALA A 17 -19.09 6.93 -16.18
CA ALA A 17 -18.19 7.03 -15.04
C ALA A 17 -16.94 7.75 -15.53
N SER A 18 -16.97 9.07 -15.51
CA SER A 18 -15.77 9.89 -15.60
C SER A 18 -14.97 9.62 -14.34
N SER A 19 -14.02 8.70 -14.43
CA SER A 19 -13.01 8.49 -13.40
C SER A 19 -12.13 9.73 -13.36
N LEU A 20 -12.57 10.71 -12.57
CA LEU A 20 -11.71 11.77 -12.09
C LEU A 20 -10.68 11.13 -11.16
N TYR A 21 -9.65 10.57 -11.74
CA TYR A 21 -8.41 10.35 -11.01
C TYR A 21 -7.87 11.74 -10.68
N ALA A 22 -8.27 12.25 -9.53
CA ALA A 22 -7.57 13.36 -8.95
C ALA A 22 -6.13 12.93 -8.75
N GLN A 23 -5.25 13.38 -9.63
CA GLN A 23 -3.82 13.42 -9.39
C GLN A 23 -3.59 14.34 -8.20
N GLN A 24 -3.68 13.76 -7.01
CA GLN A 24 -3.30 14.48 -5.82
C GLN A 24 -1.79 14.38 -5.69
N GLY A 25 -1.18 15.49 -6.01
CA GLY A 25 0.23 15.70 -6.11
C GLY A 25 1.05 15.29 -4.88
N GLY A 26 2.29 14.91 -5.17
CA GLY A 26 3.46 15.29 -4.42
C GLY A 26 3.48 14.98 -2.94
N GLY A 27 3.49 13.70 -2.58
CA GLY A 27 4.11 13.28 -1.33
C GLY A 27 5.43 12.61 -1.65
N GLN A 28 6.53 13.28 -1.43
CA GLN A 28 7.86 12.71 -1.56
C GLN A 28 7.94 11.39 -0.78
N GLY A 29 8.22 10.29 -1.46
CA GLY A 29 8.53 9.00 -0.85
C GLY A 29 7.48 7.90 -0.98
N ARG A 30 6.34 8.12 -1.63
CA ARG A 30 5.39 7.03 -1.93
C ARG A 30 5.69 6.44 -3.31
N MET A 31 6.10 5.19 -3.29
CA MET A 31 6.15 4.43 -4.53
C MET A 31 4.72 4.25 -5.05
N ASP A 32 4.52 4.54 -6.34
CA ASP A 32 3.26 4.27 -7.01
C ASP A 32 2.86 2.80 -6.84
N PRO A 33 1.59 2.51 -6.50
CA PRO A 33 1.12 1.13 -6.32
C PRO A 33 1.41 0.21 -7.50
N ALA A 34 1.26 0.70 -8.73
CA ALA A 34 1.57 -0.07 -9.93
C ALA A 34 3.07 -0.35 -10.08
N ALA A 35 3.91 0.63 -9.77
CA ALA A 35 5.36 0.46 -9.76
C ALA A 35 5.81 -0.49 -8.65
N LEU A 36 5.18 -0.45 -7.47
CA LEU A 36 5.44 -1.39 -6.39
C LEU A 36 5.08 -2.82 -6.80
N LYS A 37 3.89 -3.01 -7.38
CA LYS A 37 3.46 -4.32 -7.90
C LYS A 37 4.49 -4.91 -8.86
N GLN A 38 4.90 -4.12 -9.86
CA GLN A 38 5.87 -4.58 -10.85
C GLN A 38 7.21 -4.96 -10.22
N LYS A 39 7.73 -4.14 -9.30
CA LYS A 39 8.96 -4.46 -8.57
C LYS A 39 8.87 -5.73 -7.74
N LEU A 40 7.73 -6.00 -7.12
CA LEU A 40 7.51 -7.22 -6.36
C LEU A 40 7.51 -8.47 -7.26
N ILE A 41 6.91 -8.37 -8.44
CA ILE A 41 6.93 -9.45 -9.43
C ILE A 41 8.36 -9.68 -9.93
N ASP A 42 9.06 -8.63 -10.33
CA ASP A 42 10.37 -8.73 -10.96
C ASP A 42 11.50 -9.12 -9.99
N SER A 43 11.46 -8.57 -8.76
CA SER A 43 12.57 -8.70 -7.80
C SER A 43 12.37 -9.78 -6.74
N VAL A 44 11.13 -10.06 -6.35
CA VAL A 44 10.79 -11.07 -5.34
C VAL A 44 10.23 -12.34 -5.99
N HIS A 45 9.87 -12.24 -7.25
CA HIS A 45 9.23 -13.31 -8.05
C HIS A 45 7.86 -13.73 -7.50
N LEU A 46 7.08 -12.74 -7.08
CA LEU A 46 5.71 -12.95 -6.65
C LEU A 46 4.78 -13.16 -7.85
N SER A 47 3.71 -13.93 -7.64
CA SER A 47 2.61 -13.94 -8.60
C SER A 47 1.91 -12.58 -8.63
N SER A 48 1.19 -12.28 -9.72
CA SER A 48 0.40 -11.04 -9.81
C SER A 48 -0.60 -10.91 -8.66
N VAL A 49 -1.26 -11.99 -8.27
CA VAL A 49 -2.22 -12.02 -7.16
C VAL A 49 -1.54 -11.74 -5.81
N GLN A 50 -0.39 -12.33 -5.57
CA GLN A 50 0.40 -12.06 -4.35
C GLN A 50 0.85 -10.60 -4.31
N ALA A 51 1.36 -10.07 -5.42
CA ALA A 51 1.79 -8.68 -5.50
C ALA A 51 0.62 -7.70 -5.27
N ASP A 52 -0.56 -7.97 -5.85
CA ASP A 52 -1.77 -7.18 -5.59
C ASP A 52 -2.17 -7.19 -4.12
N SER A 53 -2.11 -8.36 -3.49
CA SER A 53 -2.40 -8.50 -2.05
C SER A 53 -1.42 -7.70 -1.19
N ILE A 54 -0.13 -7.70 -1.52
CA ILE A 54 0.88 -6.91 -0.80
C ILE A 54 0.63 -5.41 -0.98
N VAL A 55 0.30 -4.98 -2.19
CA VAL A 55 -0.05 -3.58 -2.47
C VAL A 55 -1.26 -3.15 -1.63
N ALA A 56 -2.32 -3.96 -1.61
CA ALA A 56 -3.52 -3.69 -0.82
C ALA A 56 -3.23 -3.59 0.69
N ILE A 57 -2.44 -4.53 1.23
CA ILE A 57 -2.00 -4.49 2.63
C ILE A 57 -1.23 -3.20 2.93
N ASN A 58 -0.29 -2.81 2.07
CA ASN A 58 0.48 -1.59 2.25
C ASN A 58 -0.39 -0.32 2.18
N GLN A 59 -1.41 -0.31 1.33
CA GLN A 59 -2.37 0.79 1.25
C GLN A 59 -3.22 0.91 2.51
N GLU A 60 -3.61 -0.21 3.11
CA GLU A 60 -4.35 -0.22 4.37
C GLU A 60 -3.52 0.28 5.56
N PHE A 61 -2.28 -0.17 5.67
CA PHE A 61 -1.41 0.17 6.79
C PHE A 61 -0.70 1.53 6.64
N GLY A 62 -0.61 2.06 5.43
CA GLY A 62 0.02 3.35 5.14
C GLY A 62 -0.57 4.52 5.93
N PRO A 63 -1.89 4.76 5.90
CA PRO A 63 -2.56 5.79 6.67
C PRO A 63 -2.35 5.64 8.19
N LYS A 64 -2.47 4.43 8.73
CA LYS A 64 -2.25 4.14 10.15
C LYS A 64 -0.85 4.53 10.63
N ARG A 65 0.16 4.20 9.82
CA ARG A 65 1.55 4.59 10.12
C ARG A 65 1.76 6.10 10.07
N ARG A 66 1.10 6.77 9.12
CA ARG A 66 1.16 8.24 9.01
C ARG A 66 0.50 8.90 10.19
N GLU A 67 -0.66 8.44 10.60
CA GLU A 67 -1.38 8.94 11.77
C GLU A 67 -0.50 8.92 13.01
N ILE A 68 0.15 7.77 13.31
CA ILE A 68 1.09 7.65 14.41
C ILE A 68 2.27 8.61 14.26
N ALA A 69 2.84 8.71 13.06
CA ALA A 69 4.00 9.58 12.83
C ALA A 69 3.69 11.06 13.03
N MET A 70 2.47 11.49 12.68
CA MET A 70 2.02 12.87 12.76
C MET A 70 1.36 13.24 14.10
N ASP A 71 1.08 12.27 14.96
CA ASP A 71 0.46 12.50 16.26
C ASP A 71 1.44 13.22 17.19
N GLN A 72 1.15 14.49 17.45
CA GLN A 72 1.99 15.34 18.31
C GLN A 72 1.76 15.07 19.80
N SER A 73 0.70 14.36 20.16
CA SER A 73 0.40 13.99 21.55
C SER A 73 1.23 12.81 22.05
N LEU A 74 1.82 12.03 21.12
CA LEU A 74 2.64 10.87 21.44
C LEU A 74 4.11 11.24 21.64
N SER A 75 4.73 10.65 22.67
CA SER A 75 6.17 10.69 22.84
C SER A 75 6.89 9.92 21.71
N GLN A 76 8.19 10.15 21.52
CA GLN A 76 8.97 9.41 20.52
C GLN A 76 9.01 7.90 20.82
N ASP A 77 9.02 7.52 22.09
CA ASP A 77 9.02 6.12 22.48
C ASP A 77 7.67 5.47 22.24
N ASP A 78 6.56 6.17 22.52
CA ASP A 78 5.22 5.70 22.21
C ASP A 78 5.01 5.54 20.69
N LYS A 79 5.52 6.49 19.89
CA LYS A 79 5.49 6.39 18.43
C LYS A 79 6.24 5.14 17.94
N ARG A 80 7.41 4.86 18.51
CA ARG A 80 8.19 3.67 18.16
C ARG A 80 7.46 2.38 18.53
N ALA A 81 6.88 2.32 19.72
CA ALA A 81 6.11 1.16 20.18
C ALA A 81 4.90 0.89 19.27
N LYS A 82 4.08 1.91 19.03
CA LYS A 82 2.91 1.80 18.13
C LYS A 82 3.29 1.47 16.70
N MET A 83 4.37 2.05 16.19
CA MET A 83 4.89 1.75 14.85
C MET A 83 5.36 0.30 14.76
N GLY A 84 5.97 -0.23 15.83
CA GLY A 84 6.37 -1.64 15.94
C GLY A 84 5.16 -2.57 15.87
N GLU A 85 4.11 -2.29 16.62
CA GLU A 85 2.86 -3.06 16.61
C GLU A 85 2.20 -3.09 15.22
N ILE A 86 2.08 -1.92 14.58
CA ILE A 86 1.51 -1.80 13.23
C ILE A 86 2.35 -2.59 12.21
N ASN A 87 3.68 -2.52 12.30
CA ASN A 87 4.56 -3.28 11.42
C ASN A 87 4.44 -4.79 11.65
N GLN A 88 4.29 -5.24 12.89
CA GLN A 88 4.06 -6.66 13.19
C GLN A 88 2.73 -7.15 12.60
N GLN A 89 1.65 -6.41 12.76
CA GLN A 89 0.34 -6.74 12.19
C GLN A 89 0.42 -6.83 10.66
N ARG A 90 1.05 -5.84 10.03
CA ARG A 90 1.29 -5.82 8.58
C ARG A 90 2.08 -7.06 8.14
N ASN A 91 3.18 -7.35 8.80
CA ASN A 91 4.06 -8.46 8.45
C ASN A 91 3.37 -9.81 8.61
N LYS A 92 2.57 -10.01 9.65
CA LYS A 92 1.75 -11.23 9.81
C LYS A 92 0.81 -11.44 8.63
N ARG A 93 0.17 -10.39 8.15
CA ARG A 93 -0.73 -10.48 6.98
C ARG A 93 0.03 -10.78 5.70
N ILE A 94 1.18 -10.15 5.50
CA ILE A 94 2.05 -10.41 4.35
C ILE A 94 2.56 -11.85 4.37
N GLN A 95 3.01 -12.33 5.52
CA GLN A 95 3.47 -13.71 5.70
C GLN A 95 2.36 -14.73 5.40
N ALA A 96 1.12 -14.45 5.80
CA ALA A 96 -0.04 -15.30 5.49
C ALA A 96 -0.32 -15.39 3.98
N VAL A 97 -0.03 -14.34 3.21
CA VAL A 97 -0.18 -14.31 1.75
C VAL A 97 0.97 -15.03 1.04
N LEU A 98 2.20 -14.85 1.51
CA LEU A 98 3.42 -15.30 0.83
C LEU A 98 3.90 -16.69 1.27
N GLY A 99 3.64 -17.10 2.50
CA GLY A 99 4.33 -18.20 3.17
C GLY A 99 5.75 -17.81 3.59
N ASP A 100 6.40 -18.67 4.36
CA ASP A 100 7.65 -18.33 5.04
C ASP A 100 8.81 -18.03 4.09
N ASP A 101 8.99 -18.83 3.04
CA ASP A 101 10.11 -18.68 2.10
C ASP A 101 10.04 -17.39 1.29
N LEU A 102 8.88 -17.08 0.72
CA LEU A 102 8.68 -15.85 -0.03
C LEU A 102 8.64 -14.62 0.88
N PHE A 103 8.14 -14.78 2.10
CA PHE A 103 8.16 -13.70 3.09
C PHE A 103 9.59 -13.30 3.46
N LYS A 104 10.49 -14.26 3.64
CA LYS A 104 11.92 -13.99 3.88
C LYS A 104 12.54 -13.20 2.71
N LYS A 105 12.32 -13.63 1.48
CA LYS A 105 12.79 -12.91 0.29
C LYS A 105 12.22 -11.49 0.20
N TYR A 106 10.94 -11.34 0.55
CA TYR A 106 10.28 -10.04 0.60
C TYR A 106 10.92 -9.12 1.65
N GLN A 107 11.22 -9.62 2.85
CA GLN A 107 11.89 -8.83 3.88
C GLN A 107 13.29 -8.38 3.45
N GLU A 108 14.09 -9.27 2.87
CA GLU A 108 15.41 -8.94 2.33
C GLU A 108 15.32 -7.88 1.22
N TRP A 109 14.31 -7.99 0.35
CA TRP A 109 14.05 -6.99 -0.68
C TRP A 109 13.64 -5.65 -0.05
N GLU A 110 12.76 -5.65 0.95
CA GLU A 110 12.29 -4.45 1.64
C GLU A 110 13.45 -3.73 2.34
N GLU A 111 14.35 -4.45 2.98
CA GLU A 111 15.55 -3.88 3.60
C GLU A 111 16.49 -3.22 2.59
N ARG A 112 16.75 -3.86 1.47
CA ARG A 112 17.58 -3.29 0.39
C ARG A 112 16.96 -2.05 -0.25
N ASN A 113 15.64 -1.98 -0.31
CA ASN A 113 14.90 -0.87 -0.91
C ASN A 113 14.38 0.15 0.12
N ARG A 114 14.73 -0.01 1.39
CA ARG A 114 14.39 0.97 2.41
C ARG A 114 15.08 2.29 2.09
N PRO A 115 14.34 3.41 1.94
CA PRO A 115 14.98 4.70 1.77
C PRO A 115 15.92 4.93 2.94
N GLN A 116 17.21 5.10 2.64
CA GLN A 116 18.17 5.48 3.65
C GLN A 116 17.73 6.82 4.21
N ARG A 117 17.13 6.82 5.39
CA ARG A 117 16.98 8.03 6.17
C ARG A 117 18.38 8.54 6.37
N GLY A 118 18.67 9.67 5.71
CA GLY A 118 19.97 10.26 5.62
C GLY A 118 20.76 10.07 6.90
N GLY A 119 21.90 9.40 6.79
CA GLY A 119 22.93 9.40 7.79
C GLY A 119 23.38 10.84 7.97
N GLY A 120 22.62 11.59 8.78
CA GLY A 120 23.02 12.87 9.26
C GLY A 120 24.16 12.69 10.21
N MET A 121 25.28 13.34 9.90
CA MET A 121 26.37 13.70 10.78
C MET A 121 27.20 12.55 11.35
N ARG A 122 28.06 12.02 10.51
CA ARG A 122 29.38 11.68 11.01
C ARG A 122 30.18 12.98 11.03
N GLY A 123 30.03 13.75 12.09
CA GLY A 123 30.90 14.87 12.39
C GLY A 123 32.32 14.36 12.49
N GLY A 124 33.13 14.70 11.48
CA GLY A 124 34.58 14.56 11.57
C GLY A 124 35.07 15.48 12.66
N ASN A 125 35.62 14.89 13.68
CA ASN A 125 36.42 15.60 14.65
C ASN A 125 37.89 15.45 14.20
N GLN A 126 38.47 16.56 13.81
CA GLN A 126 39.92 16.83 13.87
C GLN A 126 40.13 18.15 14.54
#